data_983edd811b347133906b9fd6d3f9fdc9
#
_entry.id   983edd811b347133906b9fd6d3f9fdc9
#
_cell.length_a   1.000
_cell.length_b   1.000
_cell.length_c   1.000
_cell.angle_alpha   90.00
_cell.angle_beta   90.00
_cell.angle_gamma   90.00
#
_symmetry.space_group_name_H-M   'P 1'
#
loop_
_entity.id
_entity.type
_entity.pdbx_description
1 polymer ?
#
loop_
_entity_poly.entity_id
_entity_poly.type
_entity_poly.pdbx_seq_one_letter_code
_entity_poly.pdbx_strand_id
1 'polypeptide(L)'
;MAHILHFSTKMGSIKMLNRFFTIIFLFFTWTSASFAQFFEDGYTIKDVRNNIIWLRCTVGQTWDYDTKTCVGTIVKLNHEEIEIARTQAAEQLGGNWRLPTLEELESLVCKTCEKPKINEKYFPEISPEAYWTQTQNKLNSKMFWTVNFMTGHNYSRFFAYQQLPVLFVQDR
;
A
#
# COMPACT_ATOMS: atom_id res chain seq x y z
N MET A 1 40.09 79.74 6.34
CA MET A 1 39.06 79.19 5.46
C MET A 1 39.20 77.65 5.50
N ALA A 2 38.34 76.99 6.21
CA ALA A 2 38.38 75.54 6.40
C ALA A 2 37.33 74.84 5.50
N HIS A 3 37.81 74.01 4.60
CA HIS A 3 36.91 73.13 3.85
C HIS A 3 36.74 71.77 4.59
N ILE A 4 35.54 71.52 5.05
CA ILE A 4 35.14 70.21 5.67
C ILE A 4 34.63 69.31 4.55
N LEU A 5 35.31 68.20 4.30
CA LEU A 5 34.89 67.15 3.38
C LEU A 5 33.97 66.22 4.11
N HIS A 6 32.71 66.13 3.69
CA HIS A 6 31.73 65.16 4.13
C HIS A 6 31.99 63.79 3.54
N PHE A 7 32.28 62.78 4.38
CA PHE A 7 32.34 61.40 3.97
C PHE A 7 30.95 60.75 4.21
N SER A 8 30.24 60.53 3.13
CA SER A 8 28.97 59.76 3.16
C SER A 8 29.26 58.28 3.04
N THR A 9 29.16 57.56 4.16
CA THR A 9 29.30 56.12 4.18
C THR A 9 28.02 55.43 3.67
N LYS A 10 28.12 54.72 2.54
CA LYS A 10 27.09 53.85 2.00
C LYS A 10 26.87 52.64 2.92
N MET A 11 25.90 52.71 3.81
CA MET A 11 25.51 51.64 4.75
C MET A 11 24.24 50.91 4.26
N GLY A 12 24.11 50.71 2.93
CA GLY A 12 22.92 50.09 2.34
C GLY A 12 23.08 48.64 1.84
N SER A 13 24.32 48.17 1.63
CA SER A 13 24.56 46.93 0.89
C SER A 13 24.56 45.65 1.75
N ILE A 14 24.85 45.76 3.06
CA ILE A 14 25.01 44.57 3.93
C ILE A 14 23.65 43.99 4.39
N LYS A 15 22.62 44.82 4.51
CA LYS A 15 21.28 44.32 4.93
C LYS A 15 20.52 43.53 3.84
N MET A 16 20.82 43.79 2.57
CA MET A 16 20.18 43.04 1.46
C MET A 16 20.77 41.64 1.31
N LEU A 17 22.06 41.49 1.49
CA LEU A 17 22.74 40.19 1.36
C LEU A 17 22.30 39.21 2.44
N ASN A 18 22.06 39.68 3.67
CA ASN A 18 21.60 38.83 4.79
C ASN A 18 20.14 38.35 4.61
N ARG A 19 19.29 39.13 3.93
CA ARG A 19 17.89 38.70 3.63
C ARG A 19 17.82 37.63 2.54
N PHE A 20 18.68 37.65 1.55
CA PHE A 20 18.78 36.61 0.53
C PHE A 20 19.30 35.30 1.11
N PHE A 21 20.26 35.31 2.02
CA PHE A 21 20.76 34.11 2.68
C PHE A 21 19.71 33.47 3.59
N THR A 22 18.88 34.24 4.27
CA THR A 22 17.80 33.70 5.16
C THR A 22 16.69 33.06 4.35
N ILE A 23 16.37 33.57 3.15
CA ILE A 23 15.33 32.99 2.27
C ILE A 23 15.80 31.67 1.64
N ILE A 24 17.08 31.58 1.23
CA ILE A 24 17.64 30.33 0.68
C ILE A 24 17.69 29.22 1.72
N PHE A 25 17.93 29.53 3.00
CA PHE A 25 17.97 28.52 4.06
C PHE A 25 16.59 27.96 4.43
N LEU A 26 15.51 28.72 4.22
CA LEU A 26 14.12 28.28 4.48
C LEU A 26 13.56 27.35 3.38
N PHE A 27 14.13 27.34 2.17
CA PHE A 27 13.68 26.45 1.10
C PHE A 27 14.30 25.05 1.14
N PHE A 28 15.30 24.79 2.00
CA PHE A 28 16.06 23.54 1.99
C PHE A 28 15.58 22.49 3.01
N THR A 29 14.50 22.73 3.77
CA THR A 29 14.10 21.87 4.89
C THR A 29 12.84 21.02 4.65
N TRP A 30 12.31 20.95 3.42
CA TRP A 30 11.15 20.11 3.11
C TRP A 30 11.51 18.95 2.19
N THR A 31 12.52 18.17 2.54
CA THR A 31 12.64 16.82 2.03
C THR A 31 11.78 15.92 2.89
N SER A 32 10.51 15.76 2.54
CA SER A 32 9.68 14.70 3.10
C SER A 32 10.34 13.37 2.76
N ALA A 33 10.98 12.73 3.74
CA ALA A 33 11.45 11.37 3.58
C ALA A 33 10.21 10.49 3.36
N SER A 34 9.93 10.14 2.11
CA SER A 34 8.94 9.14 1.76
C SER A 34 9.50 7.79 2.18
N PHE A 35 9.15 7.33 3.37
CA PHE A 35 9.46 5.95 3.76
C PHE A 35 8.65 5.01 2.88
N ALA A 36 9.34 4.12 2.19
CA ALA A 36 8.68 3.06 1.43
C ALA A 36 7.88 2.20 2.40
N GLN A 37 6.58 2.06 2.16
CA GLN A 37 5.70 1.21 2.97
C GLN A 37 5.96 -0.27 2.67
N PHE A 38 6.22 -0.58 1.40
CA PHE A 38 6.33 -1.95 0.89
C PHE A 38 7.77 -2.29 0.51
N PHE A 39 8.23 -3.47 0.95
CA PHE A 39 9.51 -4.06 0.57
C PHE A 39 9.27 -5.41 -0.10
N GLU A 40 9.75 -5.53 -1.33
CA GLU A 40 9.63 -6.75 -2.13
C GLU A 40 10.60 -7.83 -1.65
N ASP A 41 10.09 -9.06 -1.48
CA ASP A 41 10.89 -10.23 -1.10
C ASP A 41 10.38 -11.46 -1.87
N GLY A 42 10.74 -11.54 -3.15
CA GLY A 42 10.30 -12.58 -4.07
C GLY A 42 8.76 -12.58 -4.19
N TYR A 43 8.13 -13.71 -3.80
CA TYR A 43 6.69 -13.91 -3.85
C TYR A 43 5.93 -13.19 -2.73
N THR A 44 6.61 -12.46 -1.85
CA THR A 44 6.01 -11.73 -0.73
C THR A 44 6.30 -10.24 -0.77
N ILE A 45 5.47 -9.46 -0.08
CA ILE A 45 5.64 -8.03 0.21
C ILE A 45 5.59 -7.84 1.72
N LYS A 46 6.65 -7.24 2.28
CA LYS A 46 6.67 -6.78 3.67
C LYS A 46 6.00 -5.41 3.75
N ASP A 47 4.86 -5.33 4.42
CA ASP A 47 4.17 -4.07 4.73
C ASP A 47 4.61 -3.60 6.12
N VAL A 48 5.49 -2.61 6.15
CA VAL A 48 6.07 -2.10 7.40
C VAL A 48 5.05 -1.30 8.21
N ARG A 49 4.10 -0.64 7.54
CA ARG A 49 3.08 0.17 8.21
C ARG A 49 2.13 -0.69 9.02
N ASN A 50 1.67 -1.80 8.44
CA ASN A 50 0.73 -2.70 9.07
C ASN A 50 1.41 -3.85 9.83
N ASN A 51 2.75 -3.95 9.76
CA ASN A 51 3.56 -5.02 10.36
C ASN A 51 3.12 -6.43 9.93
N ILE A 52 2.83 -6.60 8.64
CA ILE A 52 2.39 -7.85 8.02
C ILE A 52 3.20 -8.19 6.77
N ILE A 53 3.06 -9.41 6.31
CA ILE A 53 3.63 -9.90 5.05
C ILE A 53 2.47 -10.37 4.17
N TRP A 54 2.39 -9.84 2.94
CA TRP A 54 1.43 -10.24 1.92
C TRP A 54 2.00 -11.30 0.98
N LEU A 55 1.17 -12.23 0.53
CA LEU A 55 1.42 -12.91 -0.74
C LEU A 55 1.12 -11.93 -1.89
N ARG A 56 2.00 -11.88 -2.88
CA ARG A 56 1.85 -10.99 -4.05
C ARG A 56 0.77 -11.47 -5.01
N CYS A 57 0.63 -12.79 -5.10
CA CYS A 57 -0.29 -13.43 -6.03
C CYS A 57 -1.60 -13.81 -5.35
N THR A 58 -2.70 -13.64 -6.09
CA THR A 58 -4.02 -14.13 -5.69
C THR A 58 -4.03 -15.67 -5.65
N VAL A 59 -4.81 -16.26 -4.78
CA VAL A 59 -4.96 -17.74 -4.70
C VAL A 59 -5.28 -18.32 -6.08
N GLY A 60 -4.59 -19.40 -6.44
CA GLY A 60 -4.63 -20.02 -7.77
C GLY A 60 -3.52 -19.56 -8.72
N GLN A 61 -2.82 -18.49 -8.37
CA GLN A 61 -1.64 -18.04 -9.11
C GLN A 61 -0.36 -18.37 -8.35
N THR A 62 0.76 -18.43 -9.09
CA THR A 62 2.11 -18.65 -8.55
C THR A 62 3.02 -17.53 -9.01
N TRP A 63 3.95 -17.12 -8.14
CA TRP A 63 4.98 -16.13 -8.48
C TRP A 63 6.01 -16.72 -9.45
N ASP A 64 6.19 -16.08 -10.59
CA ASP A 64 7.24 -16.37 -11.55
C ASP A 64 8.43 -15.44 -11.29
N TYR A 65 9.58 -16.01 -10.94
CA TYR A 65 10.80 -15.27 -10.62
C TYR A 65 11.48 -14.68 -11.87
N ASP A 66 11.29 -15.28 -13.03
CA ASP A 66 11.93 -14.84 -14.28
C ASP A 66 11.19 -13.62 -14.85
N THR A 67 9.88 -13.68 -14.92
CA THR A 67 9.03 -12.60 -15.44
C THR A 67 8.64 -11.59 -14.37
N LYS A 68 8.85 -11.90 -13.08
CA LYS A 68 8.48 -11.10 -11.90
C LYS A 68 7.00 -10.72 -11.88
N THR A 69 6.16 -11.67 -12.22
CA THR A 69 4.70 -11.52 -12.23
C THR A 69 4.00 -12.77 -11.66
N CYS A 70 2.68 -12.69 -11.51
CA CYS A 70 1.86 -13.81 -11.10
C CYS A 70 1.36 -14.57 -12.32
N VAL A 71 1.57 -15.89 -12.37
CA VAL A 71 1.13 -16.77 -13.46
C VAL A 71 0.11 -17.78 -12.94
N GLY A 72 -0.82 -18.17 -13.78
CA GLY A 72 -1.90 -19.10 -13.44
C GLY A 72 -3.27 -18.43 -13.45
N THR A 73 -4.28 -19.16 -13.02
CA THR A 73 -5.68 -18.69 -13.02
C THR A 73 -6.13 -18.41 -11.60
N ILE A 74 -6.68 -17.22 -11.38
CA ILE A 74 -7.28 -16.85 -10.09
C ILE A 74 -8.41 -17.82 -9.75
N VAL A 75 -8.34 -18.39 -8.56
CA VAL A 75 -9.40 -19.25 -8.00
C VAL A 75 -10.23 -18.41 -7.03
N LYS A 76 -11.55 -18.42 -7.25
CA LYS A 76 -12.50 -17.77 -6.34
C LYS A 76 -12.97 -18.78 -5.32
N LEU A 77 -12.99 -18.40 -4.06
CA LEU A 77 -13.25 -19.26 -2.92
C LEU A 77 -14.36 -18.70 -2.05
N ASN A 78 -15.17 -19.57 -1.46
CA ASN A 78 -16.02 -19.29 -0.32
C ASN A 78 -15.23 -19.43 0.99
N HIS A 79 -15.83 -19.09 2.15
CA HIS A 79 -15.12 -19.11 3.43
C HIS A 79 -14.68 -20.51 3.88
N GLU A 80 -15.39 -21.57 3.50
CA GLU A 80 -15.01 -22.96 3.81
C GLU A 80 -13.78 -23.38 2.98
N GLU A 81 -13.80 -23.10 1.69
CA GLU A 81 -12.69 -23.35 0.76
C GLU A 81 -11.44 -22.55 1.11
N ILE A 82 -11.59 -21.33 1.68
CA ILE A 82 -10.48 -20.51 2.14
C ILE A 82 -9.69 -21.20 3.26
N GLU A 83 -10.34 -21.89 4.19
CA GLU A 83 -9.64 -22.61 5.26
C GLU A 83 -8.78 -23.76 4.70
N ILE A 84 -9.24 -24.42 3.64
CA ILE A 84 -8.46 -25.44 2.93
C ILE A 84 -7.26 -24.79 2.23
N ALA A 85 -7.50 -23.72 1.48
CA ALA A 85 -6.46 -23.01 0.76
C ALA A 85 -5.39 -22.41 1.70
N ARG A 86 -5.79 -21.93 2.88
CA ARG A 86 -4.88 -21.42 3.91
C ARG A 86 -3.96 -22.53 4.45
N THR A 87 -4.49 -23.70 4.69
CA THR A 87 -3.72 -24.89 5.12
C THR A 87 -2.71 -25.28 4.06
N GLN A 88 -3.15 -25.36 2.80
CA GLN A 88 -2.26 -25.68 1.67
C GLN A 88 -1.15 -24.63 1.50
N ALA A 89 -1.46 -23.33 1.66
CA ALA A 89 -0.47 -22.29 1.61
C ALA A 89 0.59 -22.43 2.71
N ALA A 90 0.17 -22.78 3.93
CA ALA A 90 1.08 -23.02 5.06
C ALA A 90 1.98 -24.25 4.82
N GLU A 91 1.46 -25.30 4.21
CA GLU A 91 2.22 -26.51 3.87
C GLU A 91 3.24 -26.25 2.76
N GLN A 92 2.89 -25.46 1.75
CA GLN A 92 3.73 -25.22 0.57
C GLN A 92 4.77 -24.11 0.78
N LEU A 93 4.40 -23.06 1.51
CA LEU A 93 5.19 -21.83 1.65
C LEU A 93 5.72 -21.62 3.06
N GLY A 94 5.27 -22.41 4.01
CA GLY A 94 5.47 -22.16 5.44
C GLY A 94 4.64 -20.98 5.93
N GLY A 95 4.81 -20.64 7.23
CA GLY A 95 4.14 -19.50 7.82
C GLY A 95 2.70 -19.76 8.27
N ASN A 96 2.05 -18.72 8.77
CA ASN A 96 0.68 -18.75 9.27
C ASN A 96 -0.20 -17.76 8.49
N TRP A 97 -0.64 -18.20 7.32
CA TRP A 97 -1.43 -17.37 6.41
C TRP A 97 -2.87 -17.22 6.89
N ARG A 98 -3.46 -16.06 6.67
CA ARG A 98 -4.84 -15.71 6.99
C ARG A 98 -5.43 -14.74 5.98
N LEU A 99 -6.75 -14.57 6.00
CA LEU A 99 -7.37 -13.44 5.34
C LEU A 99 -6.92 -12.12 5.99
N PRO A 100 -6.78 -11.04 5.21
CA PRO A 100 -6.57 -9.70 5.75
C PRO A 100 -7.81 -9.20 6.50
N THR A 101 -7.64 -8.30 7.44
CA THR A 101 -8.73 -7.48 7.96
C THR A 101 -9.21 -6.51 6.88
N LEU A 102 -10.35 -5.85 7.12
CA LEU A 102 -10.85 -4.80 6.23
C LEU A 102 -9.82 -3.67 6.08
N GLU A 103 -9.29 -3.20 7.18
CA GLU A 103 -8.33 -2.09 7.25
C GLU A 103 -7.01 -2.42 6.54
N GLU A 104 -6.53 -3.67 6.69
CA GLU A 104 -5.34 -4.15 5.99
C GLU A 104 -5.56 -4.13 4.47
N LEU A 105 -6.66 -4.72 4.00
CA LEU A 105 -6.93 -4.80 2.55
C LEU A 105 -7.25 -3.42 1.95
N GLU A 106 -7.95 -2.54 2.67
CA GLU A 106 -8.19 -1.15 2.27
C GLU A 106 -6.88 -0.36 2.13
N SER A 107 -5.86 -0.68 2.94
CA SER A 107 -4.56 -0.01 2.86
C SER A 107 -3.84 -0.22 1.52
N LEU A 108 -4.21 -1.24 0.76
CA LEU A 108 -3.70 -1.51 -0.59
C LEU A 108 -4.39 -0.66 -1.67
N VAL A 109 -5.52 0.00 -1.36
CA VAL A 109 -6.29 0.78 -2.36
C VAL A 109 -5.50 2.00 -2.83
N CYS A 110 -5.14 1.98 -4.10
CA CYS A 110 -4.50 3.08 -4.80
C CYS A 110 -5.57 3.97 -5.45
N LYS A 111 -5.88 5.11 -4.83
CA LYS A 111 -6.92 6.03 -5.32
C LYS A 111 -6.56 6.68 -6.66
N THR A 112 -5.28 6.89 -6.91
CA THR A 112 -4.75 7.52 -8.13
C THR A 112 -4.44 6.54 -9.25
N CYS A 113 -4.41 5.23 -8.97
CA CYS A 113 -4.19 4.20 -9.99
C CYS A 113 -5.41 4.10 -10.91
N GLU A 114 -5.17 3.60 -12.11
CA GLU A 114 -6.24 3.12 -13.00
C GLU A 114 -6.86 1.82 -12.43
N LYS A 115 -7.55 1.06 -13.24
CA LYS A 115 -8.10 -0.23 -12.83
C LYS A 115 -7.11 -1.35 -13.16
N PRO A 116 -6.82 -2.20 -12.17
CA PRO A 116 -7.34 -2.28 -10.80
C PRO A 116 -6.84 -1.14 -9.90
N LYS A 117 -7.64 -0.76 -8.89
CA LYS A 117 -7.33 0.26 -7.89
C LYS A 117 -6.33 -0.25 -6.84
N ILE A 118 -5.21 -0.79 -7.28
CA ILE A 118 -4.10 -1.30 -6.49
C ILE A 118 -2.80 -1.02 -7.24
N ASN A 119 -1.67 -1.00 -6.54
CA ASN A 119 -0.37 -0.82 -7.20
C ASN A 119 0.13 -2.15 -7.77
N GLU A 120 0.00 -2.32 -9.09
CA GLU A 120 0.37 -3.54 -9.81
C GLU A 120 1.88 -3.83 -9.81
N LYS A 121 2.73 -2.85 -9.48
CA LYS A 121 4.14 -3.11 -9.21
C LYS A 121 4.33 -4.12 -8.06
N TYR A 122 3.52 -4.00 -7.01
CA TYR A 122 3.60 -4.87 -5.85
C TYR A 122 2.69 -6.09 -5.96
N PHE A 123 1.51 -5.91 -6.57
CA PHE A 123 0.48 -6.94 -6.73
C PHE A 123 0.10 -7.08 -8.21
N PRO A 124 0.95 -7.73 -9.02
CA PRO A 124 0.67 -7.90 -10.44
C PRO A 124 -0.49 -8.89 -10.67
N GLU A 125 -1.15 -8.75 -11.81
CA GLU A 125 -2.22 -9.66 -12.28
C GLU A 125 -3.43 -9.77 -11.31
N ILE A 126 -3.65 -8.73 -10.51
CA ILE A 126 -4.84 -8.61 -9.66
C ILE A 126 -6.09 -8.38 -10.53
N SER A 127 -7.15 -9.16 -10.30
CA SER A 127 -8.42 -8.90 -10.98
C SER A 127 -9.14 -7.68 -10.39
N PRO A 128 -9.79 -6.84 -11.23
CA PRO A 128 -10.54 -5.67 -10.78
C PRO A 128 -11.93 -6.04 -10.25
N GLU A 129 -11.99 -6.77 -9.14
CA GLU A 129 -13.22 -7.23 -8.51
C GLU A 129 -13.14 -7.18 -6.98
N ALA A 130 -14.15 -7.68 -6.27
CA ALA A 130 -14.17 -7.70 -4.81
C ALA A 130 -13.34 -8.86 -4.26
N TYR A 131 -12.52 -8.59 -3.25
CA TYR A 131 -11.66 -9.54 -2.53
C TYR A 131 -12.15 -9.73 -1.10
N TRP A 132 -12.02 -10.93 -0.59
CA TRP A 132 -12.41 -11.29 0.78
C TRP A 132 -11.56 -10.60 1.84
N THR A 133 -12.21 -10.22 2.94
CA THR A 133 -11.57 -9.95 4.23
C THR A 133 -12.08 -10.91 5.30
N GLN A 134 -11.36 -11.05 6.42
CA GLN A 134 -11.87 -11.81 7.59
C GLN A 134 -12.89 -11.02 8.42
N THR A 135 -13.12 -9.74 8.13
CA THR A 135 -13.95 -8.86 8.95
C THR A 135 -15.43 -9.14 8.71
N GLN A 136 -16.11 -9.65 9.73
CA GLN A 136 -17.55 -9.86 9.69
C GLN A 136 -18.33 -8.54 9.79
N ASN A 137 -19.52 -8.54 9.19
CA ASN A 137 -20.47 -7.44 9.37
C ASN A 137 -21.07 -7.51 10.79
N LYS A 138 -20.96 -6.43 11.56
CA LYS A 138 -21.44 -6.34 12.95
C LYS A 138 -22.96 -6.49 13.08
N LEU A 139 -23.73 -6.14 12.02
CA LEU A 139 -25.20 -6.24 12.02
C LEU A 139 -25.70 -7.61 11.56
N ASN A 140 -24.90 -8.35 10.81
CA ASN A 140 -25.23 -9.69 10.33
C ASN A 140 -23.95 -10.53 10.21
N SER A 141 -23.72 -11.42 11.17
CA SER A 141 -22.54 -12.29 11.24
C SER A 141 -22.40 -13.31 10.11
N LYS A 142 -23.45 -13.50 9.27
CA LYS A 142 -23.38 -14.32 8.05
C LYS A 142 -22.77 -13.58 6.87
N MET A 143 -22.54 -12.27 7.02
CA MET A 143 -21.97 -11.41 5.98
C MET A 143 -20.58 -10.93 6.39
N PHE A 144 -19.74 -10.69 5.37
CA PHE A 144 -18.37 -10.24 5.52
C PHE A 144 -18.13 -8.96 4.69
N TRP A 145 -17.13 -8.22 5.12
CA TRP A 145 -16.62 -7.10 4.36
C TRP A 145 -15.70 -7.57 3.23
N THR A 146 -15.74 -6.83 2.15
CA THR A 146 -14.86 -7.01 0.98
C THR A 146 -14.30 -5.66 0.55
N VAL A 147 -13.16 -5.67 -0.14
CA VAL A 147 -12.63 -4.50 -0.84
C VAL A 147 -12.65 -4.78 -2.33
N ASN A 148 -13.23 -3.86 -3.11
CA ASN A 148 -13.35 -4.02 -4.55
C ASN A 148 -12.29 -3.18 -5.27
N PHE A 149 -11.33 -3.84 -5.91
CA PHE A 149 -10.26 -3.16 -6.64
C PHE A 149 -10.68 -2.60 -8.01
N MET A 150 -11.91 -2.83 -8.49
CA MET A 150 -12.45 -2.09 -9.63
C MET A 150 -12.81 -0.66 -9.22
N THR A 151 -13.41 -0.47 -8.04
CA THR A 151 -13.98 0.81 -7.58
C THR A 151 -13.12 1.50 -6.52
N GLY A 152 -12.30 0.74 -5.78
CA GLY A 152 -11.58 1.19 -4.60
C GLY A 152 -12.46 1.36 -3.35
N HIS A 153 -13.68 0.80 -3.36
CA HIS A 153 -14.63 0.86 -2.24
C HIS A 153 -14.76 -0.49 -1.52
N ASN A 154 -15.18 -0.42 -0.27
CA ASN A 154 -15.55 -1.60 0.52
C ASN A 154 -17.06 -1.87 0.49
N TYR A 155 -17.45 -3.10 0.74
CA TYR A 155 -18.84 -3.54 0.78
C TYR A 155 -19.00 -4.59 1.89
N SER A 156 -20.09 -4.51 2.70
CA SER A 156 -20.30 -5.35 3.88
C SER A 156 -21.40 -6.41 3.73
N ARG A 157 -21.82 -6.70 2.51
CA ARG A 157 -23.01 -7.54 2.25
C ARG A 157 -22.73 -8.81 1.45
N PHE A 158 -21.52 -9.38 1.61
CA PHE A 158 -21.17 -10.63 0.97
C PHE A 158 -21.36 -11.80 1.94
N PHE A 159 -22.15 -12.79 1.54
CA PHE A 159 -22.38 -13.99 2.34
C PHE A 159 -21.19 -14.96 2.20
N ALA A 160 -20.87 -15.68 3.28
CA ALA A 160 -19.74 -16.60 3.35
C ALA A 160 -19.72 -17.69 2.25
N TYR A 161 -20.85 -18.03 1.65
CA TYR A 161 -20.96 -19.03 0.58
C TYR A 161 -20.62 -18.49 -0.83
N GLN A 162 -20.50 -17.16 -0.99
CA GLN A 162 -20.14 -16.56 -2.27
C GLN A 162 -18.66 -16.80 -2.56
N GLN A 163 -18.30 -16.87 -3.84
CA GLN A 163 -16.94 -17.14 -4.28
C GLN A 163 -16.28 -15.87 -4.78
N LEU A 164 -15.23 -15.43 -4.09
CA LEU A 164 -14.44 -14.26 -4.44
C LEU A 164 -12.95 -14.59 -4.41
N PRO A 165 -12.11 -13.81 -5.11
CA PRO A 165 -10.65 -13.93 -5.02
C PRO A 165 -10.13 -13.60 -3.62
N VAL A 166 -8.96 -14.15 -3.32
CA VAL A 166 -8.31 -14.09 -2.02
C VAL A 166 -6.85 -13.67 -2.15
N LEU A 167 -6.45 -12.67 -1.37
CA LEU A 167 -5.06 -12.40 -1.02
C LEU A 167 -4.81 -12.85 0.42
N PHE A 168 -3.70 -13.52 0.67
CA PHE A 168 -3.31 -13.90 2.03
C PHE A 168 -2.28 -12.96 2.62
N VAL A 169 -2.36 -12.84 3.94
CA VAL A 169 -1.38 -12.16 4.79
C VAL A 169 -0.92 -13.08 5.91
N GLN A 170 0.22 -12.76 6.49
CA GLN A 170 0.63 -13.29 7.80
C GLN A 170 1.22 -12.17 8.64
N ASP A 171 1.13 -12.33 9.94
CA ASP A 171 1.77 -11.41 10.88
C ASP A 171 3.29 -11.58 10.81
N ARG A 172 4.00 -10.50 11.10
CA ARG A 172 5.44 -10.40 10.98
C ARG A 172 6.16 -10.74 12.27
#